data_53c7a4f013741a42d2f84bf65f2e12c6
#
_entry.id   53c7a4f013741a42d2f84bf65f2e12c6
#
_cell.length_a   1.000
_cell.length_b   1.000
_cell.length_c   1.000
_cell.angle_alpha   90.00
_cell.angle_beta   90.00
_cell.angle_gamma   90.00
#
_symmetry.space_group_name_H-M   'P 1'
#
loop_
_entity.id
_entity.type
_entity.pdbx_description
1 polymer ?
#
loop_
_entity_poly.entity_id
_entity_poly.type
_entity_poly.pdbx_seq_one_letter_code
_entity_poly.pdbx_strand_id
1 'polypeptide(L)'
;MELNSISGRVVLPHNIVHAEISIDPVTKSIVSISEVNAQKEDGALIFPGFIDLHVHAREYPRPESADSQSLERWAAVCKKETFLTAGRAAINGGVTLFAAMPNDPTPPDNPVTYARKIDVSKSSACPVILFGSMTKSSEPWADIPYKVYLDVDPSVVSFTKWSDLETALSRYEGHRVFFHAEDPEILNKLRGQGARWRTRPPEAEVSAVRKILELTAKLGLHTHVCHVSTQEAALAIQDYNLMSSGKVSCEVTPHHLFFSIQDGRVLSAQSGNVPRSEFLECNPPLRSEADRRFLLDALKEGTVDLLASDHAPHTAEDKRHGAPGMPHLDTLGAFAGWLINECGFSVQRVAQVLSTAPAELLRKDLNRPHGVIEPSAMASFTLLDLSRTTLIQGDTIKDRGALETLCRWSPFDSIPLPARVQGTIVRGKQYLF
;
A
#
# COMPACT_ATOMS: atom_id res chain seq x y z
N MET A 1 16.44 19.98 -1.11
CA MET A 1 16.69 21.13 -2.02
C MET A 1 15.47 21.25 -2.92
N GLU A 2 15.02 22.48 -3.24
CA GLU A 2 13.95 22.69 -4.24
C GLU A 2 14.56 22.63 -5.64
N LEU A 3 13.89 21.94 -6.56
CA LEU A 3 14.33 21.79 -7.94
C LEU A 3 13.58 22.71 -8.89
N ASN A 4 14.30 23.29 -9.86
CA ASN A 4 13.72 23.97 -11.01
C ASN A 4 13.73 23.08 -12.27
N SER A 5 14.60 22.09 -12.32
CA SER A 5 14.61 21.04 -13.33
C SER A 5 15.31 19.78 -12.84
N ILE A 6 15.10 18.68 -13.56
CA ILE A 6 15.82 17.42 -13.40
C ILE A 6 16.03 16.79 -14.77
N SER A 7 17.24 16.27 -15.01
CA SER A 7 17.58 15.60 -16.27
C SER A 7 17.99 14.17 -16.02
N GLY A 8 17.65 13.27 -16.94
CA GLY A 8 18.02 11.86 -16.89
C GLY A 8 17.20 10.97 -17.79
N ARG A 9 17.22 9.68 -17.52
CA ARG A 9 16.44 8.65 -18.21
C ARG A 9 15.03 8.62 -17.65
N VAL A 10 14.10 9.23 -18.34
CA VAL A 10 12.69 9.43 -17.91
C VAL A 10 11.83 8.27 -18.38
N VAL A 11 11.10 7.67 -17.48
CA VAL A 11 10.14 6.59 -17.76
C VAL A 11 8.81 7.21 -18.17
N LEU A 12 8.48 7.11 -19.46
CA LEU A 12 7.20 7.50 -20.03
C LEU A 12 6.32 6.26 -20.29
N PRO A 13 5.01 6.41 -20.54
CA PRO A 13 4.10 5.28 -20.70
C PRO A 13 4.51 4.24 -21.75
N HIS A 14 5.21 4.64 -22.82
CA HIS A 14 5.54 3.76 -23.93
C HIS A 14 7.04 3.58 -24.18
N ASN A 15 7.89 4.44 -23.60
CA ASN A 15 9.33 4.43 -23.84
C ASN A 15 10.11 4.99 -22.64
N ILE A 16 11.42 4.89 -22.73
CA ILE A 16 12.36 5.63 -21.87
C ILE A 16 13.09 6.62 -22.76
N VAL A 17 13.10 7.88 -22.35
CA VAL A 17 13.79 8.94 -23.07
C VAL A 17 14.83 9.63 -22.20
N HIS A 18 15.87 10.17 -22.79
CA HIS A 18 16.73 11.13 -22.09
C HIS A 18 16.08 12.50 -22.19
N ALA A 19 15.66 13.06 -21.07
CA ALA A 19 14.97 14.35 -21.08
C ALA A 19 15.33 15.21 -19.88
N GLU A 20 15.18 16.50 -20.04
CA GLU A 20 15.10 17.48 -18.99
C GLU A 20 13.62 17.78 -18.70
N ILE A 21 13.24 17.67 -17.44
CA ILE A 21 11.91 18.02 -16.93
C ILE A 21 12.03 19.34 -16.21
N SER A 22 11.39 20.40 -16.75
CA SER A 22 11.33 21.71 -16.10
C SER A 22 10.18 21.76 -15.10
N ILE A 23 10.41 22.38 -13.94
CA ILE A 23 9.48 22.42 -12.81
C ILE A 23 9.20 23.87 -12.44
N ASP A 24 7.92 24.21 -12.30
CA ASP A 24 7.50 25.50 -11.77
C ASP A 24 7.78 25.54 -10.24
N PRO A 25 8.61 26.49 -9.77
CA PRO A 25 9.00 26.54 -8.36
C PRO A 25 7.87 26.98 -7.42
N VAL A 26 6.78 27.56 -7.92
CA VAL A 26 5.63 28.01 -7.14
C VAL A 26 4.55 26.94 -7.07
N THR A 27 4.10 26.49 -8.24
CA THR A 27 3.01 25.51 -8.33
C THR A 27 3.47 24.06 -8.13
N LYS A 28 4.80 23.82 -8.19
CA LYS A 28 5.42 22.48 -8.08
C LYS A 28 4.91 21.51 -9.14
N SER A 29 4.51 22.03 -10.30
CA SER A 29 4.07 21.25 -11.46
C SER A 29 5.17 21.14 -12.51
N ILE A 30 5.06 20.11 -13.34
CA ILE A 30 5.87 19.94 -14.53
C ILE A 30 5.45 21.01 -15.54
N VAL A 31 6.41 21.80 -16.04
CA VAL A 31 6.19 22.83 -17.07
C VAL A 31 6.36 22.22 -18.45
N SER A 32 7.48 21.54 -18.67
CA SER A 32 7.82 20.94 -19.96
C SER A 32 8.74 19.74 -19.80
N ILE A 33 8.77 18.91 -20.83
CA ILE A 33 9.67 17.76 -20.96
C ILE A 33 10.36 17.95 -22.31
N SER A 34 11.66 18.10 -22.30
CA SER A 34 12.47 18.33 -23.49
C SER A 34 13.49 17.22 -23.64
N GLU A 35 13.43 16.47 -24.74
CA GLU A 35 14.43 15.44 -25.02
C GLU A 35 15.81 16.09 -25.17
N VAL A 36 16.81 15.44 -24.59
CA VAL A 36 18.21 15.87 -24.62
C VAL A 36 19.09 14.76 -25.17
N ASN A 37 20.19 15.14 -25.83
CA ASN A 37 21.13 14.13 -26.30
C ASN A 37 21.77 13.39 -25.12
N ALA A 38 21.70 12.08 -25.15
CA ALA A 38 22.27 11.22 -24.11
C ALA A 38 23.79 11.44 -24.01
N GLN A 39 24.25 11.85 -22.83
CA GLN A 39 25.70 11.89 -22.53
C GLN A 39 26.22 10.60 -21.90
N LYS A 40 25.35 9.81 -21.25
CA LYS A 40 25.62 8.49 -20.67
C LYS A 40 24.34 7.66 -20.51
N GLU A 41 24.42 6.36 -20.79
CA GLU A 41 23.33 5.41 -20.54
C GLU A 41 23.23 4.95 -19.06
N ASP A 42 24.22 5.31 -18.23
CA ASP A 42 24.34 4.91 -16.84
C ASP A 42 23.57 5.84 -15.90
N GLY A 43 22.96 5.27 -14.86
CA GLY A 43 22.30 5.99 -13.77
C GLY A 43 20.87 5.55 -13.49
N ALA A 44 20.29 6.18 -12.47
CA ALA A 44 18.92 5.90 -12.06
C ALA A 44 17.89 6.29 -13.14
N LEU A 45 16.85 5.48 -13.25
CA LEU A 45 15.66 5.84 -14.02
C LEU A 45 14.82 6.84 -13.21
N ILE A 46 14.27 7.82 -13.88
CA ILE A 46 13.30 8.78 -13.33
C ILE A 46 11.90 8.23 -13.59
N PHE A 47 11.33 7.58 -12.59
CA PHE A 47 9.93 7.15 -12.63
C PHE A 47 8.99 8.28 -12.22
N PRO A 48 7.71 8.29 -12.69
CA PRO A 48 6.68 9.02 -11.97
C PRO A 48 6.68 8.56 -10.52
N GLY A 49 6.48 9.49 -9.58
CA GLY A 49 6.58 9.19 -8.16
C GLY A 49 5.67 8.04 -7.74
N PHE A 50 6.19 7.07 -7.03
CA PHE A 50 5.42 5.95 -6.53
C PHE A 50 4.35 6.41 -5.54
N ILE A 51 3.20 5.77 -5.57
CA ILE A 51 2.04 6.05 -4.73
C ILE A 51 1.62 4.76 -4.04
N ASP A 52 1.51 4.78 -2.73
CA ASP A 52 1.09 3.63 -1.95
C ASP A 52 -0.32 3.82 -1.38
N LEU A 53 -1.27 3.01 -1.84
CA LEU A 53 -2.67 3.11 -1.45
C LEU A 53 -2.99 2.51 -0.08
N HIS A 54 -2.06 1.76 0.54
CA HIS A 54 -2.38 0.96 1.71
C HIS A 54 -1.30 1.05 2.79
N VAL A 55 -1.42 2.08 3.64
CA VAL A 55 -0.44 2.35 4.70
C VAL A 55 -1.13 2.52 6.04
N HIS A 56 -0.70 1.75 7.04
CA HIS A 56 -1.13 1.91 8.43
C HIS A 56 -0.12 2.79 9.19
N ALA A 57 -0.28 4.10 9.14
CA ALA A 57 0.55 5.06 9.88
C ALA A 57 0.35 5.00 11.41
N ARG A 58 -0.61 4.20 11.88
CA ARG A 58 -0.92 3.87 13.29
C ARG A 58 -1.29 5.06 14.17
N GLU A 59 -0.64 6.21 14.04
CA GLU A 59 -0.88 7.39 14.86
C GLU A 59 -2.30 7.95 14.67
N TYR A 60 -2.95 8.27 15.78
CA TYR A 60 -4.25 8.91 15.81
C TYR A 60 -4.27 10.06 16.82
N PRO A 61 -5.25 10.97 16.79
CA PRO A 61 -5.32 12.09 17.71
C PRO A 61 -5.23 11.64 19.17
N ARG A 62 -4.37 12.30 19.95
CA ARG A 62 -4.26 12.01 21.38
C ARG A 62 -5.63 12.19 22.06
N PRO A 63 -6.07 11.22 22.88
CA PRO A 63 -7.33 11.33 23.63
C PRO A 63 -7.37 12.59 24.50
N GLU A 64 -8.51 13.28 24.50
CA GLU A 64 -8.72 14.47 25.33
C GLU A 64 -8.95 14.11 26.81
N SER A 65 -9.66 13.01 27.07
CA SER A 65 -9.84 12.47 28.41
C SER A 65 -8.52 11.85 28.88
N ALA A 66 -8.01 12.34 29.98
CA ALA A 66 -6.73 11.91 30.54
C ALA A 66 -6.84 10.62 31.40
N ASP A 67 -7.78 9.70 31.07
CA ASP A 67 -7.71 8.42 31.73
C ASP A 67 -6.43 7.68 31.31
N SER A 68 -5.76 7.06 32.29
CA SER A 68 -4.46 6.43 32.09
C SER A 68 -4.50 5.33 31.03
N GLN A 69 -5.58 4.57 30.96
CA GLN A 69 -5.73 3.45 30.03
C GLN A 69 -5.81 3.92 28.57
N SER A 70 -6.57 4.99 28.28
CA SER A 70 -6.66 5.57 26.93
C SER A 70 -5.32 6.17 26.48
N LEU A 71 -4.59 6.82 27.39
CA LEU A 71 -3.26 7.37 27.10
C LEU A 71 -2.21 6.27 26.88
N GLU A 72 -2.23 5.20 27.67
CA GLU A 72 -1.35 4.04 27.50
C GLU A 72 -1.61 3.33 26.15
N ARG A 73 -2.88 3.15 25.79
CA ARG A 73 -3.27 2.59 24.48
C ARG A 73 -2.79 3.46 23.33
N TRP A 74 -2.97 4.78 23.42
CA TRP A 74 -2.47 5.72 22.43
C TRP A 74 -0.94 5.63 22.30
N ALA A 75 -0.21 5.65 23.40
CA ALA A 75 1.24 5.55 23.42
C ALA A 75 1.73 4.20 22.84
N ALA A 76 1.05 3.10 23.15
CA ALA A 76 1.39 1.78 22.63
C ALA A 76 1.22 1.69 21.10
N VAL A 77 0.19 2.33 20.55
CA VAL A 77 -0.03 2.39 19.11
C VAL A 77 1.00 3.28 18.42
N CYS A 78 1.28 4.46 18.97
CA CYS A 78 2.29 5.40 18.44
C CYS A 78 3.74 4.88 18.53
N LYS A 79 4.02 3.85 19.33
CA LYS A 79 5.32 3.15 19.32
C LYS A 79 5.52 2.25 18.08
N LYS A 80 4.47 1.91 17.37
CA LYS A 80 4.54 1.04 16.18
C LYS A 80 4.91 1.84 14.94
N GLU A 81 4.25 2.99 14.75
CA GLU A 81 4.46 3.92 13.66
C GLU A 81 3.78 5.26 13.95
N THR A 82 4.29 6.32 13.31
CA THR A 82 3.71 7.67 13.31
C THR A 82 3.64 8.20 11.89
N PHE A 83 2.88 9.27 11.65
CA PHE A 83 2.89 9.93 10.33
C PHE A 83 4.26 10.51 9.99
N LEU A 84 5.01 10.96 10.99
CA LEU A 84 6.38 11.46 10.79
C LEU A 84 7.31 10.36 10.27
N THR A 85 7.30 9.19 10.91
CA THR A 85 8.20 8.08 10.55
C THR A 85 7.72 7.36 9.30
N ALA A 86 6.42 7.14 9.13
CA ALA A 86 5.84 6.61 7.88
C ALA A 86 6.16 7.52 6.68
N GLY A 87 6.08 8.86 6.84
CA GLY A 87 6.43 9.80 5.80
C GLY A 87 7.91 9.75 5.40
N ARG A 88 8.82 9.53 6.37
CA ARG A 88 10.24 9.33 6.11
C ARG A 88 10.50 7.99 5.42
N ALA A 89 9.89 6.91 5.91
CA ALA A 89 10.00 5.58 5.32
C ALA A 89 9.45 5.55 3.88
N ALA A 90 8.34 6.26 3.62
CA ALA A 90 7.78 6.44 2.28
C ALA A 90 8.81 7.10 1.34
N ILE A 91 9.35 8.24 1.72
CA ILE A 91 10.38 8.94 0.95
C ILE A 91 11.61 8.04 0.76
N ASN A 92 12.04 7.34 1.80
CA ASN A 92 13.18 6.42 1.77
C ASN A 92 12.96 5.30 0.74
N GLY A 93 11.76 4.76 0.62
CA GLY A 93 11.40 3.73 -0.35
C GLY A 93 10.96 4.23 -1.72
N GLY A 94 11.03 5.53 -2.01
CA GLY A 94 10.64 6.08 -3.31
C GLY A 94 9.18 6.50 -3.42
N VAL A 95 8.40 6.42 -2.35
CA VAL A 95 6.98 6.80 -2.33
C VAL A 95 6.85 8.31 -2.15
N THR A 96 6.02 8.93 -2.99
CA THR A 96 5.83 10.39 -3.05
C THR A 96 4.45 10.85 -2.58
N LEU A 97 3.56 9.90 -2.36
CA LEU A 97 2.20 10.06 -1.83
C LEU A 97 1.77 8.72 -1.24
N PHE A 98 1.13 8.71 -0.09
CA PHE A 98 0.50 7.49 0.41
C PHE A 98 -0.91 7.75 0.95
N ALA A 99 -1.74 6.69 0.96
CA ALA A 99 -3.07 6.73 1.53
C ALA A 99 -3.10 5.98 2.87
N ALA A 100 -3.54 6.65 3.93
CA ALA A 100 -3.50 6.14 5.30
C ALA A 100 -4.81 5.49 5.70
N MET A 101 -4.73 4.22 6.13
CA MET A 101 -5.84 3.40 6.59
C MET A 101 -6.40 3.89 7.92
N PRO A 102 -7.74 3.78 8.13
CA PRO A 102 -8.44 4.42 9.24
C PRO A 102 -8.74 3.46 10.41
N ASN A 103 -7.96 2.40 10.61
CA ASN A 103 -8.19 1.42 11.67
C ASN A 103 -7.68 1.86 13.06
N ASP A 104 -8.00 3.07 13.41
CA ASP A 104 -7.62 3.67 14.69
C ASP A 104 -8.58 3.27 15.81
N PRO A 105 -8.14 3.29 17.09
CA PRO A 105 -9.03 3.12 18.23
C PRO A 105 -10.14 4.20 18.32
N THR A 106 -9.85 5.40 17.82
CA THR A 106 -10.85 6.46 17.55
C THR A 106 -10.89 6.68 16.05
N PRO A 107 -11.77 5.98 15.32
CA PRO A 107 -11.75 6.00 13.87
C PRO A 107 -12.20 7.36 13.31
N PRO A 108 -11.65 7.78 12.15
CA PRO A 108 -12.14 8.93 11.41
C PRO A 108 -13.43 8.58 10.65
N ASP A 109 -14.53 8.39 11.37
CA ASP A 109 -15.84 7.95 10.87
C ASP A 109 -16.87 9.06 10.72
N ASN A 110 -16.48 10.31 10.95
CA ASN A 110 -17.28 11.50 10.79
C ASN A 110 -16.37 12.72 10.52
N PRO A 111 -16.93 13.88 10.08
CA PRO A 111 -16.14 15.07 9.74
C PRO A 111 -15.23 15.57 10.86
N VAL A 112 -15.62 15.46 12.13
CA VAL A 112 -14.87 15.98 13.27
C VAL A 112 -13.64 15.11 13.55
N THR A 113 -13.83 13.80 13.67
CA THR A 113 -12.73 12.85 13.88
C THR A 113 -11.77 12.82 12.68
N TYR A 114 -12.31 12.96 11.47
CA TYR A 114 -11.52 13.05 10.25
C TYR A 114 -10.64 14.32 10.20
N ALA A 115 -11.20 15.49 10.52
CA ALA A 115 -10.45 16.74 10.57
C ALA A 115 -9.29 16.68 11.59
N ARG A 116 -9.52 16.07 12.75
CA ARG A 116 -8.47 15.84 13.77
C ARG A 116 -7.36 14.90 13.27
N LYS A 117 -7.72 13.88 12.49
CA LYS A 117 -6.74 12.99 11.86
C LYS A 117 -5.92 13.73 10.80
N ILE A 118 -6.53 14.65 10.03
CA ILE A 118 -5.80 15.53 9.10
C ILE A 118 -4.73 16.33 9.86
N ASP A 119 -5.04 16.88 11.02
CA ASP A 119 -4.07 17.67 11.79
C ASP A 119 -2.86 16.84 12.23
N VAL A 120 -3.07 15.62 12.67
CA VAL A 120 -1.97 14.69 13.03
C VAL A 120 -1.14 14.32 11.80
N SER A 121 -1.78 14.10 10.64
CA SER A 121 -1.08 13.69 9.41
C SER A 121 -0.15 14.77 8.83
N LYS A 122 -0.30 16.04 9.24
CA LYS A 122 0.58 17.16 8.82
C LYS A 122 2.04 17.00 9.27
N SER A 123 2.33 16.11 10.21
CA SER A 123 3.70 15.77 10.63
C SER A 123 4.48 15.01 9.56
N SER A 124 3.78 14.40 8.58
CA SER A 124 4.41 13.66 7.48
C SER A 124 5.08 14.60 6.47
N ALA A 125 6.32 14.30 6.10
CA ALA A 125 7.01 14.97 5.00
C ALA A 125 6.54 14.48 3.62
N CYS A 126 5.97 13.27 3.54
CA CYS A 126 5.32 12.73 2.35
C CYS A 126 3.83 13.11 2.39
N PRO A 127 3.24 13.61 1.30
CA PRO A 127 1.81 13.87 1.22
C PRO A 127 0.95 12.66 1.59
N VAL A 128 -0.17 12.90 2.28
CA VAL A 128 -1.07 11.85 2.77
C VAL A 128 -2.50 12.11 2.30
N ILE A 129 -3.15 11.08 1.79
CA ILE A 129 -4.61 11.01 1.64
C ILE A 129 -5.15 10.17 2.80
N LEU A 130 -6.21 10.62 3.45
CA LEU A 130 -6.84 9.86 4.52
C LEU A 130 -8.08 9.13 4.03
N PHE A 131 -8.25 7.89 4.47
CA PHE A 131 -9.52 7.18 4.34
C PHE A 131 -10.49 7.59 5.44
N GLY A 132 -11.78 7.69 5.09
CA GLY A 132 -12.85 7.65 6.07
C GLY A 132 -13.05 6.22 6.56
N SER A 133 -13.36 6.05 7.84
CA SER A 133 -13.70 4.75 8.39
C SER A 133 -15.19 4.49 8.23
N MET A 134 -15.54 3.36 7.64
CA MET A 134 -16.92 2.90 7.67
C MET A 134 -17.15 2.07 8.93
N THR A 135 -18.11 2.46 9.74
CA THR A 135 -18.57 1.77 10.94
C THR A 135 -20.05 1.39 10.82
N LYS A 136 -20.59 0.65 11.77
CA LYS A 136 -22.01 0.27 11.75
C LYS A 136 -22.97 1.46 11.74
N SER A 137 -22.56 2.60 12.31
CA SER A 137 -23.38 3.79 12.47
C SER A 137 -22.91 5.01 11.67
N SER A 138 -21.77 4.94 10.98
CA SER A 138 -21.27 6.03 10.16
C SER A 138 -22.11 6.23 8.90
N GLU A 139 -22.07 7.45 8.39
CA GLU A 139 -22.64 7.85 7.11
C GLU A 139 -21.58 8.55 6.25
N PRO A 140 -21.68 8.52 4.93
CA PRO A 140 -20.76 9.27 4.08
C PRO A 140 -21.01 10.77 4.26
N TRP A 141 -19.91 11.53 4.40
CA TRP A 141 -19.98 12.99 4.58
C TRP A 141 -19.27 13.78 3.48
N ALA A 142 -18.49 13.10 2.65
CA ALA A 142 -17.73 13.69 1.56
C ALA A 142 -17.42 12.65 0.48
N ASP A 143 -16.98 13.08 -0.70
CA ASP A 143 -16.49 12.18 -1.76
C ASP A 143 -15.01 11.82 -1.51
N ILE A 144 -14.78 11.10 -0.42
CA ILE A 144 -13.47 10.55 -0.01
C ILE A 144 -13.50 9.03 -0.12
N PRO A 145 -12.33 8.34 -0.13
CA PRO A 145 -12.31 6.88 -0.05
C PRO A 145 -12.69 6.41 1.35
N TYR A 146 -13.57 5.40 1.44
CA TYR A 146 -13.99 4.77 2.69
C TYR A 146 -13.44 3.37 2.81
N LYS A 147 -12.98 2.98 4.00
CA LYS A 147 -12.45 1.64 4.28
C LYS A 147 -13.41 0.82 5.13
N VAL A 148 -13.54 -0.44 4.73
CA VAL A 148 -14.32 -1.48 5.42
C VAL A 148 -13.39 -2.60 5.84
N TYR A 149 -13.59 -3.11 7.04
CA TYR A 149 -12.91 -4.29 7.56
C TYR A 149 -13.91 -5.40 7.85
N LEU A 150 -13.85 -6.49 7.08
CA LEU A 150 -14.53 -7.74 7.38
C LEU A 150 -13.59 -8.61 8.20
N ASP A 151 -13.79 -8.69 9.49
CA ASP A 151 -12.92 -9.44 10.41
C ASP A 151 -13.72 -9.92 11.64
N VAL A 152 -13.18 -10.91 12.34
CA VAL A 152 -13.74 -11.45 13.59
C VAL A 152 -13.23 -10.76 14.84
N ASP A 153 -12.12 -10.02 14.74
CA ASP A 153 -11.61 -9.28 15.88
C ASP A 153 -12.50 -8.07 16.17
N PRO A 154 -13.15 -8.03 17.35
CA PRO A 154 -14.11 -7.00 17.69
C PRO A 154 -13.38 -5.66 17.85
N SER A 155 -13.50 -4.83 16.85
CA SER A 155 -13.11 -3.42 16.89
C SER A 155 -14.27 -2.55 16.43
N VAL A 156 -14.21 -1.26 16.71
CA VAL A 156 -15.25 -0.30 16.28
C VAL A 156 -15.42 -0.30 14.77
N VAL A 157 -14.34 -0.58 14.02
CA VAL A 157 -14.32 -0.55 12.56
C VAL A 157 -14.60 -1.90 11.91
N SER A 158 -14.70 -3.00 12.67
CA SER A 158 -14.85 -4.34 12.09
C SER A 158 -16.31 -4.76 11.96
N PHE A 159 -16.65 -5.31 10.80
CA PHE A 159 -17.92 -5.96 10.54
C PHE A 159 -17.77 -7.47 10.73
N THR A 160 -18.38 -7.98 11.79
CA THR A 160 -18.36 -9.41 12.17
C THR A 160 -19.58 -10.17 11.64
N LYS A 161 -20.54 -9.48 11.00
CA LYS A 161 -21.76 -10.05 10.41
C LYS A 161 -22.08 -9.37 9.10
N TRP A 162 -22.50 -10.16 8.12
CA TRP A 162 -22.91 -9.66 6.81
C TRP A 162 -24.12 -8.72 6.86
N SER A 163 -25.12 -9.03 7.72
CA SER A 163 -26.30 -8.19 7.88
C SER A 163 -25.98 -6.77 8.34
N ASP A 164 -25.00 -6.61 9.23
CA ASP A 164 -24.57 -5.30 9.72
C ASP A 164 -23.87 -4.52 8.60
N LEU A 165 -23.02 -5.23 7.81
CA LEU A 165 -22.34 -4.62 6.67
C LEU A 165 -23.31 -4.18 5.59
N GLU A 166 -24.26 -5.04 5.18
CA GLU A 166 -25.24 -4.72 4.15
C GLU A 166 -26.08 -3.51 4.54
N THR A 167 -26.52 -3.45 5.81
CA THR A 167 -27.25 -2.29 6.36
C THR A 167 -26.40 -1.02 6.33
N ALA A 168 -25.11 -1.11 6.67
CA ALA A 168 -24.23 0.05 6.63
C ALA A 168 -23.94 0.48 5.19
N LEU A 169 -23.62 -0.45 4.28
CA LEU A 169 -23.31 -0.16 2.87
C LEU A 169 -24.45 0.52 2.11
N SER A 170 -25.71 0.25 2.48
CA SER A 170 -26.86 0.89 1.83
C SER A 170 -26.85 2.43 1.92
N ARG A 171 -26.10 2.98 2.88
CA ARG A 171 -25.90 4.43 3.02
C ARG A 171 -24.78 4.98 2.11
N TYR A 172 -23.94 4.10 1.57
CA TYR A 172 -22.74 4.44 0.79
C TYR A 172 -22.91 4.22 -0.72
N GLU A 173 -24.16 4.16 -1.22
CA GLU A 173 -24.44 4.03 -2.65
C GLU A 173 -23.68 5.09 -3.46
N GLY A 174 -22.98 4.66 -4.52
CA GLY A 174 -22.17 5.53 -5.39
C GLY A 174 -20.84 6.01 -4.79
N HIS A 175 -20.50 5.63 -3.56
CA HIS A 175 -19.23 6.00 -2.94
C HIS A 175 -18.10 5.00 -3.25
N ARG A 176 -16.85 5.46 -3.08
CA ARG A 176 -15.65 4.62 -3.20
C ARG A 176 -15.43 3.87 -1.90
N VAL A 177 -15.50 2.53 -1.98
CA VAL A 177 -15.37 1.66 -0.80
C VAL A 177 -14.25 0.64 -1.02
N PHE A 178 -13.31 0.61 -0.08
CA PHE A 178 -12.15 -0.26 -0.07
C PHE A 178 -12.32 -1.35 0.99
N PHE A 179 -12.22 -2.61 0.59
CA PHE A 179 -12.55 -3.74 1.45
C PHE A 179 -11.33 -4.54 1.87
N HIS A 180 -11.13 -4.74 3.18
CA HIS A 180 -10.46 -5.93 3.68
C HIS A 180 -11.49 -7.07 3.63
N ALA A 181 -11.23 -8.08 2.81
CA ALA A 181 -12.25 -9.06 2.40
C ALA A 181 -11.94 -10.46 2.94
N GLU A 182 -12.28 -10.74 4.18
CA GLU A 182 -12.27 -12.10 4.75
C GLU A 182 -13.63 -12.37 5.42
N ASP A 183 -14.30 -13.47 5.05
CA ASP A 183 -15.66 -13.80 5.53
C ASP A 183 -15.70 -14.03 7.04
N PRO A 184 -16.32 -13.15 7.82
CA PRO A 184 -16.30 -13.22 9.28
C PRO A 184 -17.01 -14.45 9.82
N GLU A 185 -17.95 -15.04 9.08
CA GLU A 185 -18.64 -16.26 9.52
C GLU A 185 -17.72 -17.48 9.42
N ILE A 186 -16.90 -17.56 8.36
CA ILE A 186 -15.87 -18.61 8.21
C ILE A 186 -14.79 -18.42 9.26
N LEU A 187 -14.27 -17.20 9.40
CA LEU A 187 -13.24 -16.89 10.38
C LEU A 187 -13.69 -17.22 11.82
N ASN A 188 -14.94 -16.89 12.16
CA ASN A 188 -15.48 -17.14 13.49
C ASN A 188 -15.59 -18.66 13.80
N LYS A 189 -15.98 -19.46 12.81
CA LYS A 189 -16.01 -20.93 12.96
C LYS A 189 -14.65 -21.54 13.23
N LEU A 190 -13.58 -20.93 12.71
CA LEU A 190 -12.21 -21.45 12.82
C LEU A 190 -11.38 -20.77 13.90
N ARG A 191 -11.95 -19.81 14.62
CA ARG A 191 -11.27 -19.04 15.66
C ARG A 191 -10.65 -19.92 16.72
N GLY A 192 -9.36 -19.71 17.00
CA GLY A 192 -8.63 -20.49 18.02
C GLY A 192 -8.25 -21.92 17.63
N GLN A 193 -8.50 -22.36 16.39
CA GLN A 193 -8.25 -23.73 15.94
C GLN A 193 -6.86 -23.94 15.30
N GLY A 194 -5.86 -23.20 15.75
CA GLY A 194 -4.48 -23.42 15.30
C GLY A 194 -3.80 -22.18 14.71
N ALA A 195 -2.86 -22.41 13.81
CA ALA A 195 -2.07 -21.37 13.18
C ALA A 195 -2.93 -20.47 12.30
N ARG A 196 -2.51 -19.19 12.12
CA ARG A 196 -3.24 -18.15 11.38
C ARG A 196 -3.65 -18.58 9.98
N TRP A 197 -2.77 -19.20 9.22
CA TRP A 197 -3.07 -19.66 7.86
C TRP A 197 -4.17 -20.75 7.80
N ARG A 198 -4.43 -21.48 8.90
CA ARG A 198 -5.55 -22.43 9.01
C ARG A 198 -6.84 -21.76 9.47
N THR A 199 -6.74 -20.78 10.35
CA THR A 199 -7.91 -20.07 10.90
C THR A 199 -8.43 -18.96 9.97
N ARG A 200 -7.66 -18.62 8.94
CA ARG A 200 -7.99 -17.66 7.85
C ARG A 200 -7.72 -18.32 6.49
N PRO A 201 -8.50 -19.38 6.15
CA PRO A 201 -8.26 -20.14 4.93
C PRO A 201 -8.61 -19.33 3.66
N PRO A 202 -8.12 -19.76 2.47
CA PRO A 202 -8.45 -19.13 1.19
C PRO A 202 -9.94 -18.93 0.95
N GLU A 203 -10.77 -19.88 1.38
CA GLU A 203 -12.23 -19.84 1.23
C GLU A 203 -12.88 -18.64 1.95
N ALA A 204 -12.26 -18.12 3.01
CA ALA A 204 -12.76 -16.94 3.71
C ALA A 204 -12.63 -15.68 2.82
N GLU A 205 -11.53 -15.53 2.12
CA GLU A 205 -11.33 -14.43 1.16
C GLU A 205 -12.26 -14.59 -0.06
N VAL A 206 -12.28 -15.76 -0.67
CA VAL A 206 -13.10 -16.03 -1.86
C VAL A 206 -14.59 -15.82 -1.59
N SER A 207 -15.09 -16.30 -0.44
CA SER A 207 -16.48 -16.07 -0.01
C SER A 207 -16.78 -14.60 0.16
N ALA A 208 -15.88 -13.87 0.84
CA ALA A 208 -16.07 -12.43 1.06
C ALA A 208 -16.06 -11.65 -0.25
N VAL A 209 -15.11 -11.92 -1.14
CA VAL A 209 -15.01 -11.26 -2.45
C VAL A 209 -16.29 -11.47 -3.25
N ARG A 210 -16.79 -12.70 -3.38
CA ARG A 210 -18.03 -12.97 -4.12
C ARG A 210 -19.24 -12.19 -3.59
N LYS A 211 -19.41 -12.16 -2.25
CA LYS A 211 -20.49 -11.38 -1.63
C LYS A 211 -20.31 -9.86 -1.82
N ILE A 212 -19.08 -9.35 -1.75
CA ILE A 212 -18.79 -7.94 -2.03
C ILE A 212 -19.14 -7.58 -3.48
N LEU A 213 -18.85 -8.45 -4.46
CA LEU A 213 -19.21 -8.24 -5.86
C LEU A 213 -20.74 -8.15 -6.05
N GLU A 214 -21.49 -9.02 -5.38
CA GLU A 214 -22.98 -8.98 -5.39
C GLU A 214 -23.49 -7.65 -4.80
N LEU A 215 -22.93 -7.22 -3.64
CA LEU A 215 -23.31 -5.96 -3.00
C LEU A 215 -22.89 -4.75 -3.85
N THR A 216 -21.75 -4.81 -4.53
CA THR A 216 -21.28 -3.79 -5.47
C THR A 216 -22.28 -3.59 -6.59
N ALA A 217 -22.74 -4.66 -7.22
CA ALA A 217 -23.75 -4.59 -8.28
C ALA A 217 -25.12 -4.06 -7.77
N LYS A 218 -25.53 -4.52 -6.57
CA LYS A 218 -26.80 -4.15 -5.95
C LYS A 218 -26.87 -2.67 -5.56
N LEU A 219 -25.75 -2.12 -5.05
CA LEU A 219 -25.70 -0.79 -4.43
C LEU A 219 -24.94 0.25 -5.29
N GLY A 220 -24.46 -0.12 -6.48
CA GLY A 220 -23.73 0.81 -7.36
C GLY A 220 -22.45 1.38 -6.74
N LEU A 221 -21.70 0.58 -5.94
CA LEU A 221 -20.48 1.02 -5.27
C LEU A 221 -19.33 1.14 -6.26
N HIS A 222 -18.40 2.06 -5.98
CA HIS A 222 -17.07 2.05 -6.60
C HIS A 222 -16.11 1.25 -5.71
N THR A 223 -15.98 -0.02 -5.99
CA THR A 223 -15.34 -1.00 -5.11
C THR A 223 -13.86 -1.20 -5.44
N HIS A 224 -13.04 -1.27 -4.38
CA HIS A 224 -11.67 -1.74 -4.43
C HIS A 224 -11.45 -2.85 -3.40
N VAL A 225 -10.89 -3.99 -3.85
CA VAL A 225 -10.54 -5.11 -2.96
C VAL A 225 -9.07 -5.02 -2.60
N CYS A 226 -8.78 -4.82 -1.31
CA CYS A 226 -7.42 -4.69 -0.80
C CYS A 226 -6.72 -6.05 -0.73
N HIS A 227 -5.37 -6.02 -0.88
CA HIS A 227 -4.45 -7.14 -0.59
C HIS A 227 -4.98 -8.52 -0.96
N VAL A 228 -5.48 -8.70 -2.21
CA VAL A 228 -5.92 -10.01 -2.70
C VAL A 228 -4.77 -11.00 -2.58
N SER A 229 -5.05 -12.16 -1.97
CA SER A 229 -4.04 -13.14 -1.63
C SER A 229 -4.21 -14.48 -2.37
N THR A 230 -5.37 -14.73 -2.98
CA THR A 230 -5.69 -16.00 -3.66
C THR A 230 -5.96 -15.83 -5.14
N GLN A 231 -5.58 -16.83 -5.94
CA GLN A 231 -5.91 -16.92 -7.35
C GLN A 231 -7.42 -16.85 -7.58
N GLU A 232 -8.20 -17.58 -6.79
CA GLU A 232 -9.65 -17.71 -6.98
C GLU A 232 -10.39 -16.38 -6.74
N ALA A 233 -9.94 -15.58 -5.76
CA ALA A 233 -10.48 -14.24 -5.52
C ALA A 233 -10.17 -13.27 -6.67
N ALA A 234 -8.94 -13.29 -7.18
CA ALA A 234 -8.56 -12.46 -8.32
C ALA A 234 -9.35 -12.82 -9.59
N LEU A 235 -9.54 -14.10 -9.86
CA LEU A 235 -10.38 -14.57 -10.98
C LEU A 235 -11.85 -14.18 -10.80
N ALA A 236 -12.41 -14.26 -9.60
CA ALA A 236 -13.79 -13.82 -9.35
C ALA A 236 -13.99 -12.33 -9.66
N ILE A 237 -13.00 -11.48 -9.33
CA ILE A 237 -13.02 -10.05 -9.68
C ILE A 237 -12.91 -9.87 -11.20
N GLN A 238 -12.03 -10.61 -11.86
CA GLN A 238 -11.87 -10.55 -13.31
C GLN A 238 -13.17 -10.95 -14.04
N ASP A 239 -13.79 -12.06 -13.64
CA ASP A 239 -15.05 -12.56 -14.21
C ASP A 239 -16.18 -11.52 -14.02
N TYR A 240 -16.26 -10.91 -12.84
CA TYR A 240 -17.22 -9.83 -12.60
C TYR A 240 -16.99 -8.66 -13.56
N ASN A 241 -15.75 -8.21 -13.74
CA ASN A 241 -15.39 -7.10 -14.62
C ASN A 241 -15.66 -7.39 -16.11
N LEU A 242 -15.61 -8.65 -16.52
CA LEU A 242 -15.97 -9.07 -17.89
C LEU A 242 -17.49 -9.08 -18.14
N MET A 243 -18.28 -9.31 -17.09
CA MET A 243 -19.74 -9.44 -17.20
C MET A 243 -20.51 -8.18 -16.82
N SER A 244 -19.90 -7.25 -16.08
CA SER A 244 -20.55 -6.04 -15.58
C SER A 244 -20.08 -4.78 -16.30
N SER A 245 -20.91 -3.73 -16.30
CA SER A 245 -20.54 -2.41 -16.80
C SER A 245 -19.70 -1.61 -15.81
N GLY A 246 -19.66 -2.01 -14.54
CA GLY A 246 -18.86 -1.40 -13.48
C GLY A 246 -17.54 -2.15 -13.30
N LYS A 247 -16.45 -1.43 -13.08
CA LYS A 247 -15.15 -2.03 -12.80
C LYS A 247 -14.88 -2.07 -11.29
N VAL A 248 -14.59 -3.25 -10.77
CA VAL A 248 -14.00 -3.46 -9.44
C VAL A 248 -12.50 -3.55 -9.60
N SER A 249 -11.76 -2.73 -8.86
CA SER A 249 -10.30 -2.78 -8.84
C SER A 249 -9.78 -3.60 -7.66
N CYS A 250 -8.55 -4.09 -7.76
CA CYS A 250 -7.90 -4.81 -6.68
C CYS A 250 -6.37 -4.56 -6.63
N GLU A 251 -5.81 -4.81 -5.46
CA GLU A 251 -4.39 -4.70 -5.19
C GLU A 251 -3.81 -6.00 -4.64
N VAL A 252 -2.51 -6.18 -4.87
CA VAL A 252 -1.68 -7.20 -4.21
C VAL A 252 -0.56 -6.53 -3.43
N THR A 253 0.11 -7.29 -2.55
CA THR A 253 1.17 -6.76 -1.70
C THR A 253 2.52 -7.40 -1.98
N PRO A 254 3.64 -6.73 -1.64
CA PRO A 254 4.97 -7.30 -1.79
C PRO A 254 5.12 -8.68 -1.11
N HIS A 255 4.55 -8.85 0.08
CA HIS A 255 4.67 -10.11 0.82
C HIS A 255 3.88 -11.25 0.18
N HIS A 256 2.69 -11.02 -0.40
CA HIS A 256 1.95 -12.05 -1.13
C HIS A 256 2.58 -12.41 -2.49
N LEU A 257 3.39 -11.52 -3.06
CA LEU A 257 4.14 -11.81 -4.29
C LEU A 257 5.49 -12.48 -4.04
N PHE A 258 6.07 -12.33 -2.84
CA PHE A 258 7.42 -12.80 -2.54
C PHE A 258 7.45 -14.06 -1.68
N PHE A 259 6.54 -14.16 -0.71
CA PHE A 259 6.49 -15.29 0.22
C PHE A 259 5.27 -16.19 -0.06
N SER A 260 5.44 -17.48 0.18
CA SER A 260 4.37 -18.48 0.16
C SER A 260 4.45 -19.36 1.39
N ILE A 261 3.41 -20.17 1.62
CA ILE A 261 3.39 -21.13 2.71
C ILE A 261 3.09 -22.54 2.18
N GLN A 262 3.87 -23.51 2.62
CA GLN A 262 3.66 -24.92 2.31
C GLN A 262 3.83 -25.75 3.58
N ASP A 263 2.78 -26.49 3.95
CA ASP A 263 2.77 -27.33 5.16
C ASP A 263 3.19 -26.60 6.44
N GLY A 264 2.82 -25.30 6.54
CA GLY A 264 3.15 -24.43 7.66
C GLY A 264 4.59 -23.89 7.65
N ARG A 265 5.34 -24.14 6.58
CA ARG A 265 6.68 -23.55 6.36
C ARG A 265 6.57 -22.41 5.36
N VAL A 266 7.17 -21.28 5.69
CA VAL A 266 7.26 -20.16 4.76
C VAL A 266 8.40 -20.41 3.78
N LEU A 267 8.12 -20.14 2.51
CA LEU A 267 9.06 -20.16 1.40
C LEU A 267 9.21 -18.75 0.83
N SER A 268 10.37 -18.43 0.29
CA SER A 268 10.59 -17.17 -0.44
C SER A 268 10.81 -17.41 -1.93
N ALA A 269 10.50 -16.40 -2.74
CA ALA A 269 10.72 -16.44 -4.20
C ALA A 269 12.20 -16.54 -4.59
N GLN A 270 13.10 -16.15 -3.69
CA GLN A 270 14.56 -16.30 -3.85
C GLN A 270 15.08 -17.34 -2.86
N SER A 271 16.09 -18.11 -3.29
CA SER A 271 16.83 -18.98 -2.37
C SER A 271 17.61 -18.12 -1.38
N GLY A 272 17.35 -18.26 -0.09
CA GLY A 272 18.04 -17.48 0.94
C GLY A 272 17.37 -17.59 2.31
N ASN A 273 17.78 -16.71 3.20
CA ASN A 273 17.23 -16.65 4.55
C ASN A 273 15.76 -16.23 4.51
N VAL A 274 14.88 -17.12 4.97
CA VAL A 274 13.49 -16.76 5.25
C VAL A 274 13.46 -16.19 6.67
N PRO A 275 12.87 -15.00 6.87
CA PRO A 275 12.67 -14.45 8.21
C PRO A 275 11.90 -15.44 9.10
N ARG A 276 12.00 -15.28 10.41
CA ARG A 276 11.23 -16.11 11.34
C ARG A 276 9.74 -16.00 11.02
N SER A 277 9.03 -17.13 11.04
CA SER A 277 7.63 -17.22 10.62
C SER A 277 6.70 -16.23 11.34
N GLU A 278 6.95 -15.95 12.63
CA GLU A 278 6.17 -14.97 13.39
C GLU A 278 6.28 -13.54 12.86
N PHE A 279 7.39 -13.19 12.17
CA PHE A 279 7.54 -11.89 11.51
C PHE A 279 6.78 -11.79 10.19
N LEU A 280 6.38 -12.93 9.61
CA LEU A 280 5.66 -13.00 8.35
C LEU A 280 4.14 -13.22 8.52
N GLU A 281 3.62 -13.14 9.74
CA GLU A 281 2.19 -13.15 10.02
C GLU A 281 1.52 -11.88 9.48
N CYS A 282 0.47 -12.05 8.66
CA CYS A 282 -0.35 -10.98 8.05
C CYS A 282 -1.81 -11.42 7.92
N ASN A 283 -2.69 -10.51 7.56
CA ASN A 283 -4.10 -10.74 7.24
C ASN A 283 -4.44 -10.05 5.90
N PRO A 284 -4.85 -10.82 4.87
CA PRO A 284 -4.91 -12.28 4.80
C PRO A 284 -3.52 -12.93 4.99
N PRO A 285 -3.47 -14.21 5.43
CA PRO A 285 -2.19 -14.91 5.55
C PRO A 285 -1.52 -15.17 4.20
N LEU A 286 -0.22 -15.44 4.22
CA LEU A 286 0.50 -15.98 3.06
C LEU A 286 -0.21 -17.24 2.54
N ARG A 287 -0.22 -17.41 1.23
CA ARG A 287 -0.91 -18.50 0.53
C ARG A 287 0.07 -19.48 -0.11
N SER A 288 -0.48 -20.42 -0.87
CA SER A 288 0.30 -21.43 -1.60
C SER A 288 1.26 -20.80 -2.60
N GLU A 289 2.25 -21.56 -3.02
CA GLU A 289 3.15 -21.15 -4.12
C GLU A 289 2.40 -20.97 -5.45
N ALA A 290 1.31 -21.71 -5.65
CA ALA A 290 0.44 -21.54 -6.83
C ALA A 290 -0.26 -20.18 -6.81
N ASP A 291 -0.85 -19.78 -5.68
CA ASP A 291 -1.46 -18.45 -5.51
C ASP A 291 -0.43 -17.34 -5.73
N ARG A 292 0.75 -17.46 -5.09
CA ARG A 292 1.82 -16.48 -5.24
C ARG A 292 2.23 -16.27 -6.69
N ARG A 293 2.45 -17.36 -7.44
CA ARG A 293 2.82 -17.28 -8.86
C ARG A 293 1.72 -16.68 -9.70
N PHE A 294 0.49 -17.15 -9.50
CA PHE A 294 -0.65 -16.61 -10.21
C PHE A 294 -0.79 -15.10 -10.00
N LEU A 295 -0.71 -14.62 -8.75
CA LEU A 295 -0.84 -13.20 -8.44
C LEU A 295 0.29 -12.36 -9.05
N LEU A 296 1.50 -12.89 -9.12
CA LEU A 296 2.63 -12.24 -9.79
C LEU A 296 2.36 -12.08 -11.29
N ASP A 297 1.89 -13.13 -11.96
CA ASP A 297 1.54 -13.09 -13.37
C ASP A 297 0.31 -12.18 -13.61
N ALA A 298 -0.71 -12.26 -12.75
CA ALA A 298 -1.90 -11.42 -12.79
C ALA A 298 -1.59 -9.93 -12.64
N LEU A 299 -0.64 -9.55 -11.76
CA LEU A 299 -0.15 -8.18 -11.65
C LEU A 299 0.60 -7.77 -12.92
N LYS A 300 1.42 -8.66 -13.49
CA LYS A 300 2.19 -8.40 -14.70
C LYS A 300 1.31 -8.19 -15.92
N GLU A 301 0.26 -8.99 -16.07
CA GLU A 301 -0.63 -8.99 -17.22
C GLU A 301 -1.80 -8.00 -17.12
N GLY A 302 -2.15 -7.53 -15.94
CA GLY A 302 -3.18 -6.53 -15.70
C GLY A 302 -4.50 -7.05 -15.17
N THR A 303 -4.60 -8.32 -14.82
CA THR A 303 -5.76 -8.89 -14.09
C THR A 303 -5.86 -8.30 -12.69
N VAL A 304 -4.73 -8.05 -12.03
CA VAL A 304 -4.63 -7.24 -10.82
C VAL A 304 -4.15 -5.84 -11.21
N ASP A 305 -4.81 -4.81 -10.68
CA ASP A 305 -4.63 -3.43 -11.12
C ASP A 305 -3.33 -2.80 -10.63
N LEU A 306 -2.98 -3.00 -9.35
CA LEU A 306 -1.87 -2.30 -8.71
C LEU A 306 -1.18 -3.08 -7.58
N LEU A 307 -0.03 -2.57 -7.19
CA LEU A 307 0.74 -3.00 -6.03
C LEU A 307 0.61 -1.94 -4.93
N ALA A 308 0.15 -2.36 -3.75
CA ALA A 308 0.15 -1.55 -2.54
C ALA A 308 0.90 -2.29 -1.43
N SER A 309 1.52 -1.56 -0.50
CA SER A 309 2.43 -2.19 0.44
C SER A 309 1.74 -2.98 1.55
N ASP A 310 0.55 -2.59 1.94
CA ASP A 310 -0.05 -2.94 3.23
C ASP A 310 0.99 -2.75 4.36
N HIS A 311 1.67 -1.60 4.33
CA HIS A 311 2.62 -1.24 5.39
C HIS A 311 1.89 -1.21 6.72
N ALA A 312 2.05 -2.29 7.48
CA ALA A 312 1.33 -2.52 8.74
C ALA A 312 2.32 -2.84 9.88
N PRO A 313 3.10 -1.84 10.32
CA PRO A 313 4.21 -2.02 11.25
C PRO A 313 3.74 -2.43 12.64
N HIS A 314 4.52 -3.30 13.26
CA HIS A 314 4.43 -3.74 14.63
C HIS A 314 5.81 -3.82 15.25
N THR A 315 5.94 -3.60 16.55
CA THR A 315 7.21 -3.81 17.24
C THR A 315 7.64 -5.27 17.15
N ALA A 316 8.94 -5.54 17.30
CA ALA A 316 9.44 -6.92 17.35
C ALA A 316 8.80 -7.74 18.49
N GLU A 317 8.39 -7.09 19.58
CA GLU A 317 7.65 -7.71 20.67
C GLU A 317 6.24 -8.10 20.24
N ASP A 318 5.48 -7.19 19.60
CA ASP A 318 4.16 -7.51 19.05
C ASP A 318 4.24 -8.72 18.07
N LYS A 319 5.26 -8.76 17.21
CA LYS A 319 5.45 -9.86 16.25
C LYS A 319 5.68 -11.19 16.94
N ARG A 320 6.50 -11.22 18.00
CA ARG A 320 6.69 -12.45 18.80
C ARG A 320 5.39 -12.95 19.46
N HIS A 321 4.40 -12.06 19.68
CA HIS A 321 3.08 -12.39 20.14
C HIS A 321 2.05 -12.62 19.02
N GLY A 322 2.51 -12.74 17.76
CA GLY A 322 1.68 -13.10 16.60
C GLY A 322 0.88 -11.94 16.00
N ALA A 323 1.27 -10.68 16.24
CA ALA A 323 0.61 -9.54 15.61
C ALA A 323 0.73 -9.58 14.08
N PRO A 324 -0.38 -9.46 13.32
CA PRO A 324 -0.36 -9.49 11.86
C PRO A 324 0.04 -8.14 11.26
N GLY A 325 0.91 -8.18 10.25
CA GLY A 325 1.35 -7.02 9.49
C GLY A 325 2.86 -6.89 9.39
N MET A 326 3.32 -6.29 8.30
CA MET A 326 4.73 -6.13 7.96
C MET A 326 5.02 -4.71 7.48
N PRO A 327 6.21 -4.14 7.78
CA PRO A 327 6.64 -2.86 7.23
C PRO A 327 7.23 -3.03 5.83
N HIS A 328 6.83 -2.19 4.88
CA HIS A 328 7.31 -2.25 3.50
C HIS A 328 7.73 -0.90 2.91
N LEU A 329 7.35 0.23 3.52
CA LEU A 329 7.59 1.55 2.93
C LEU A 329 9.06 1.78 2.56
N ASP A 330 10.01 1.50 3.46
CA ASP A 330 11.45 1.66 3.19
C ASP A 330 11.96 0.83 2.00
N THR A 331 11.27 -0.23 1.64
CA THR A 331 11.74 -1.24 0.68
C THR A 331 10.96 -1.28 -0.63
N LEU A 332 9.88 -0.49 -0.76
CA LEU A 332 8.96 -0.61 -1.89
C LEU A 332 9.65 -0.37 -3.24
N GLY A 333 10.50 0.64 -3.34
CA GLY A 333 11.26 0.90 -4.57
C GLY A 333 12.28 -0.18 -4.90
N ALA A 334 12.95 -0.75 -3.90
CA ALA A 334 13.83 -1.88 -4.11
C ALA A 334 13.07 -3.13 -4.56
N PHE A 335 11.86 -3.34 -4.02
CA PHE A 335 10.95 -4.40 -4.47
C PHE A 335 10.46 -4.18 -5.90
N ALA A 336 10.21 -2.94 -6.31
CA ALA A 336 9.92 -2.60 -7.70
C ALA A 336 11.05 -3.05 -8.65
N GLY A 337 12.30 -2.90 -8.23
CA GLY A 337 13.46 -3.43 -8.95
C GLY A 337 13.49 -4.95 -9.05
N TRP A 338 13.04 -5.66 -8.02
CA TRP A 338 12.90 -7.13 -8.06
C TRP A 338 11.86 -7.56 -9.11
N LEU A 339 10.74 -6.85 -9.22
CA LEU A 339 9.76 -7.11 -10.27
C LEU A 339 10.35 -6.96 -11.67
N ILE A 340 11.21 -5.96 -11.88
CA ILE A 340 11.84 -5.71 -13.18
C ILE A 340 12.94 -6.74 -13.46
N ASN A 341 13.93 -6.85 -12.56
CA ASN A 341 15.16 -7.60 -12.81
C ASN A 341 14.97 -9.11 -12.68
N GLU A 342 14.08 -9.59 -11.80
CA GLU A 342 13.92 -11.02 -11.53
C GLU A 342 12.60 -11.60 -12.05
N CYS A 343 11.52 -10.77 -12.10
CA CYS A 343 10.19 -11.25 -12.51
C CYS A 343 9.83 -10.87 -13.96
N GLY A 344 10.69 -10.11 -14.66
CA GLY A 344 10.51 -9.74 -16.06
C GLY A 344 9.34 -8.77 -16.30
N PHE A 345 9.04 -7.91 -15.34
CA PHE A 345 8.13 -6.78 -15.57
C PHE A 345 8.83 -5.74 -16.46
N SER A 346 8.08 -5.12 -17.36
CA SER A 346 8.58 -3.92 -18.02
C SER A 346 8.65 -2.75 -17.03
N VAL A 347 9.56 -1.83 -17.27
CA VAL A 347 9.69 -0.60 -16.48
C VAL A 347 8.38 0.20 -16.50
N GLN A 348 7.68 0.21 -17.66
CA GLN A 348 6.39 0.86 -17.84
C GLN A 348 5.29 0.19 -16.99
N ARG A 349 5.28 -1.15 -16.93
CA ARG A 349 4.31 -1.86 -16.09
C ARG A 349 4.51 -1.54 -14.61
N VAL A 350 5.75 -1.45 -14.15
CA VAL A 350 6.06 -1.04 -12.77
C VAL A 350 5.61 0.39 -12.51
N ALA A 351 5.86 1.33 -13.44
CA ALA A 351 5.34 2.70 -13.34
C ALA A 351 3.81 2.73 -13.29
N GLN A 352 3.15 1.87 -14.08
CA GLN A 352 1.69 1.77 -14.06
C GLN A 352 1.16 1.29 -12.70
N VAL A 353 1.67 0.17 -12.17
CA VAL A 353 1.12 -0.45 -10.95
C VAL A 353 1.48 0.28 -9.66
N LEU A 354 2.56 1.07 -9.65
CA LEU A 354 3.01 1.82 -8.48
C LEU A 354 2.76 3.33 -8.57
N SER A 355 2.38 3.86 -9.74
CA SER A 355 2.19 5.31 -9.89
C SER A 355 0.85 5.64 -10.54
N THR A 356 0.63 5.22 -11.79
CA THR A 356 -0.53 5.65 -12.58
C THR A 356 -1.84 5.05 -12.05
N ALA A 357 -1.88 3.73 -11.81
CA ALA A 357 -3.10 3.05 -11.34
C ALA A 357 -3.56 3.54 -9.95
N PRO A 358 -2.68 3.64 -8.93
CA PRO A 358 -3.09 4.21 -7.66
C PRO A 358 -3.49 5.69 -7.76
N ALA A 359 -2.84 6.51 -8.61
CA ALA A 359 -3.23 7.89 -8.82
C ALA A 359 -4.64 8.01 -9.41
N GLU A 360 -5.03 7.12 -10.32
CA GLU A 360 -6.36 7.12 -10.93
C GLU A 360 -7.45 6.82 -9.90
N LEU A 361 -7.22 5.88 -8.98
CA LEU A 361 -8.15 5.59 -7.88
C LEU A 361 -8.31 6.77 -6.90
N LEU A 362 -7.26 7.56 -6.72
CA LEU A 362 -7.25 8.76 -5.87
C LEU A 362 -7.53 10.05 -6.65
N ARG A 363 -7.86 10.01 -7.93
CA ARG A 363 -7.97 11.19 -8.80
C ARG A 363 -8.86 12.29 -8.24
N LYS A 364 -9.95 11.92 -7.58
CA LYS A 364 -10.88 12.88 -6.95
C LYS A 364 -10.32 13.57 -5.71
N ASP A 365 -9.32 12.97 -5.07
CA ASP A 365 -8.66 13.50 -3.86
C ASP A 365 -7.45 14.37 -4.21
N LEU A 366 -7.06 14.40 -5.47
CA LEU A 366 -5.89 15.08 -5.98
C LEU A 366 -6.27 16.35 -6.73
N ASN A 367 -5.60 17.46 -6.45
CA ASN A 367 -5.85 18.75 -7.07
C ASN A 367 -5.26 18.91 -8.48
N ARG A 368 -4.46 17.93 -8.92
CA ARG A 368 -3.83 17.85 -10.26
C ARG A 368 -3.38 16.43 -10.55
N PRO A 369 -2.98 16.10 -11.81
CA PRO A 369 -2.47 14.78 -12.15
C PRO A 369 -1.24 14.41 -11.31
N HIS A 370 -1.22 13.18 -10.82
CA HIS A 370 -0.11 12.52 -10.12
C HIS A 370 0.17 11.17 -10.78
N GLY A 371 1.30 10.58 -10.48
CA GLY A 371 1.66 9.25 -10.98
C GLY A 371 1.94 9.20 -12.49
N VAL A 372 2.13 10.35 -13.11
CA VAL A 372 2.48 10.52 -14.52
C VAL A 372 3.54 11.61 -14.68
N ILE A 373 4.32 11.53 -15.77
CA ILE A 373 5.28 12.56 -16.16
C ILE A 373 4.75 13.24 -17.42
N GLU A 374 4.02 14.35 -17.23
CA GLU A 374 3.44 15.16 -18.30
C GLU A 374 3.30 16.62 -17.83
N PRO A 375 3.20 17.60 -18.74
CA PRO A 375 2.95 18.99 -18.36
C PRO A 375 1.70 19.12 -17.48
N SER A 376 1.75 20.02 -16.49
CA SER A 376 0.76 20.27 -15.44
C SER A 376 0.66 19.22 -14.33
N ALA A 377 1.24 18.04 -14.48
CA ALA A 377 1.30 17.03 -13.41
C ALA A 377 2.17 17.52 -12.25
N MET A 378 1.95 16.95 -11.07
CA MET A 378 2.76 17.21 -9.89
C MET A 378 4.20 16.74 -10.10
N ALA A 379 5.19 17.58 -9.87
CA ALA A 379 6.60 17.24 -9.99
C ALA A 379 7.04 16.35 -8.81
N SER A 380 6.66 15.08 -8.88
CA SER A 380 7.03 14.05 -7.94
C SER A 380 7.60 12.85 -8.68
N PHE A 381 8.82 12.42 -8.29
CA PHE A 381 9.57 11.39 -9.01
C PHE A 381 10.27 10.44 -8.07
N THR A 382 10.44 9.19 -8.54
CA THR A 382 11.26 8.16 -7.88
C THR A 382 12.49 7.90 -8.73
N LEU A 383 13.68 8.08 -8.16
CA LEU A 383 14.95 7.78 -8.80
C LEU A 383 15.40 6.38 -8.44
N LEU A 384 15.23 5.42 -9.36
CA LEU A 384 15.51 4.01 -9.12
C LEU A 384 16.67 3.52 -9.97
N ASP A 385 17.73 3.07 -9.32
CA ASP A 385 18.91 2.47 -9.95
C ASP A 385 18.78 0.95 -9.98
N LEU A 386 18.58 0.40 -11.17
CA LEU A 386 18.40 -1.03 -11.39
C LEU A 386 19.74 -1.82 -11.42
N SER A 387 20.88 -1.12 -11.41
CA SER A 387 22.22 -1.75 -11.39
C SER A 387 22.76 -1.98 -9.98
N ARG A 388 22.11 -1.39 -8.95
CA ARG A 388 22.53 -1.51 -7.55
C ARG A 388 21.61 -2.43 -6.77
N THR A 389 22.11 -2.92 -5.65
CA THR A 389 21.33 -3.78 -4.74
C THR A 389 21.03 -3.04 -3.45
N THR A 390 19.84 -3.24 -2.91
CA THR A 390 19.44 -2.88 -1.55
C THR A 390 19.55 -4.14 -0.68
N LEU A 391 20.33 -4.07 0.39
CA LEU A 391 20.45 -5.13 1.39
C LEU A 391 20.15 -4.57 2.77
N ILE A 392 19.19 -5.18 3.44
CA ILE A 392 18.83 -4.82 4.82
C ILE A 392 19.56 -5.78 5.76
N GLN A 393 20.13 -5.25 6.82
CA GLN A 393 20.82 -6.00 7.87
C GLN A 393 20.36 -5.47 9.23
N GLY A 394 19.41 -6.16 9.84
CA GLY A 394 18.77 -5.73 11.06
C GLY A 394 17.92 -4.46 10.87
N ASP A 395 18.35 -3.36 11.46
CA ASP A 395 17.66 -2.07 11.39
C ASP A 395 18.26 -1.09 10.36
N THR A 396 19.23 -1.55 9.55
CA THR A 396 19.94 -0.69 8.60
C THR A 396 19.83 -1.18 7.16
N ILE A 397 19.84 -0.24 6.22
CA ILE A 397 20.08 -0.48 4.80
C ILE A 397 21.57 -0.29 4.55
N LYS A 398 22.23 -1.32 4.04
CA LYS A 398 23.67 -1.29 3.77
C LYS A 398 24.05 -0.09 2.89
N ASP A 399 25.08 0.63 3.32
CA ASP A 399 25.63 1.83 2.64
C ASP A 399 24.63 3.00 2.51
N ARG A 400 23.57 3.02 3.34
CA ARG A 400 22.56 4.08 3.28
C ARG A 400 22.13 4.62 4.65
N GLY A 401 22.12 3.81 5.68
CA GLY A 401 21.72 4.19 7.03
C GLY A 401 20.56 3.38 7.58
N ALA A 402 19.93 3.88 8.62
CA ALA A 402 18.86 3.17 9.30
C ALA A 402 17.57 3.12 8.47
N LEU A 403 16.76 2.07 8.68
CA LEU A 403 15.36 2.06 8.27
C LEU A 403 14.64 3.25 8.93
N GLU A 404 13.78 3.93 8.19
CA GLU A 404 13.04 5.09 8.68
C GLU A 404 11.72 4.70 9.38
N THR A 405 11.16 3.53 9.06
CA THR A 405 10.02 2.97 9.80
C THR A 405 10.34 2.83 11.28
N LEU A 406 9.40 3.20 12.15
CA LEU A 406 9.64 3.25 13.59
C LEU A 406 9.92 1.87 14.21
N CYS A 407 9.32 0.82 13.68
CA CYS A 407 9.52 -0.55 14.17
C CYS A 407 10.91 -1.14 13.86
N ARG A 408 11.71 -0.51 12.98
CA ARG A 408 13.14 -0.81 12.72
C ARG A 408 13.44 -2.26 12.31
N TRP A 409 12.57 -2.87 11.53
CA TRP A 409 12.79 -4.17 10.92
C TRP A 409 12.11 -4.25 9.55
N SER A 410 12.48 -5.26 8.75
CA SER A 410 11.90 -5.52 7.44
C SER A 410 11.69 -7.02 7.21
N PRO A 411 10.64 -7.44 6.50
CA PRO A 411 10.49 -8.84 6.07
C PRO A 411 11.56 -9.25 5.05
N PHE A 412 12.28 -8.29 4.46
CA PHE A 412 13.38 -8.55 3.54
C PHE A 412 14.76 -8.46 4.21
N ASP A 413 14.84 -8.63 5.54
CA ASP A 413 16.13 -8.68 6.25
C ASP A 413 17.02 -9.79 5.67
N SER A 414 18.27 -9.44 5.36
CA SER A 414 19.27 -10.32 4.74
C SER A 414 18.90 -10.88 3.35
N ILE A 415 17.86 -10.33 2.71
CA ILE A 415 17.47 -10.67 1.34
C ILE A 415 17.92 -9.52 0.41
N PRO A 416 18.80 -9.77 -0.57
CA PRO A 416 19.21 -8.74 -1.52
C PRO A 416 18.08 -8.44 -2.51
N LEU A 417 17.62 -7.19 -2.56
CA LEU A 417 16.68 -6.72 -3.57
C LEU A 417 17.45 -5.99 -4.69
N PRO A 418 17.28 -6.38 -5.96
CA PRO A 418 18.15 -5.96 -7.07
C PRO A 418 17.76 -4.59 -7.65
N ALA A 419 17.66 -3.59 -6.82
CA ALA A 419 17.60 -2.17 -7.16
C ALA A 419 17.84 -1.31 -5.92
N ARG A 420 18.13 -0.02 -6.13
CA ARG A 420 18.27 0.97 -5.07
C ARG A 420 17.58 2.28 -5.43
N VAL A 421 16.76 2.78 -4.54
CA VAL A 421 16.26 4.17 -4.63
C VAL A 421 17.42 5.10 -4.33
N GLN A 422 17.84 5.91 -5.29
CA GLN A 422 18.90 6.92 -5.14
C GLN A 422 18.36 8.25 -4.62
N GLY A 423 17.07 8.48 -4.80
CA GLY A 423 16.43 9.70 -4.33
C GLY A 423 14.95 9.70 -4.65
N THR A 424 14.24 10.58 -3.96
CA THR A 424 12.80 10.81 -4.13
C THR A 424 12.56 12.30 -4.25
N ILE A 425 11.80 12.73 -5.24
CA ILE A 425 11.37 14.10 -5.40
C ILE A 425 9.89 14.18 -5.04
N VAL A 426 9.55 14.96 -4.03
CA VAL A 426 8.18 15.16 -3.55
C VAL A 426 7.79 16.60 -3.76
N ARG A 427 6.88 16.85 -4.71
CA ARG A 427 6.41 18.20 -5.04
C ARG A 427 7.58 19.16 -5.29
N GLY A 428 8.54 18.77 -6.14
CA GLY A 428 9.73 19.54 -6.47
C GLY A 428 10.82 19.58 -5.40
N LYS A 429 10.59 19.05 -4.20
CA LYS A 429 11.61 18.94 -3.13
C LYS A 429 12.37 17.64 -3.25
N GLN A 430 13.68 17.73 -3.38
CA GLN A 430 14.58 16.58 -3.54
C GLN A 430 15.07 16.03 -2.21
N TYR A 431 15.08 14.70 -2.11
CA TYR A 431 15.69 13.89 -1.06
C TYR A 431 16.62 12.88 -1.75
N LEU A 432 17.93 12.96 -1.50
CA LEU A 432 18.94 12.05 -2.03
C LEU A 432 19.47 11.12 -0.92
N PHE A 433 19.92 9.91 -1.32
CA PHE A 433 20.38 8.87 -0.42
C PHE A 433 21.71 8.25 -0.87
#